data_b20c654b32e4e40b7c3af76a46cdc75b
#
_entry.id   b20c654b32e4e40b7c3af76a46cdc75b
#
_cell.length_a   1.000
_cell.length_b   1.000
_cell.length_c   1.000
_cell.angle_alpha   90.00
_cell.angle_beta   90.00
_cell.angle_gamma   90.00
#
_symmetry.space_group_name_H-M   'P 1'
#
loop_
_entity.id
_entity.type
_entity.pdbx_description
1 polymer ?
#
loop_
_entity_poly.entity_id
_entity_poly.type
_entity_poly.pdbx_seq_one_letter_code
_entity_poly.pdbx_strand_id
1 'polypeptide(L)'
;MNMERNLTTLEVLAVAIKSEIEAVKLYNRMKEIAKNGDLEMKLDFLIAQEHKHKELLTEAYKKKFPDVDLSLPKKSLVPTIEETLAKNAGLKELFEAAMEAERKSEEFYGDLGGKTRDSNSKTMLEYLASMEHSHFSILEAEYRQLEFSEDYNSDDYLRGERLMNLGP
;
A
#
# COMPACT_ATOMS: atom_id res chain seq x y z
N MET A 1 15.91 -14.91 -12.50
CA MET A 1 15.74 -16.30 -12.02
C MET A 1 14.41 -16.36 -11.29
N ASN A 2 13.35 -16.76 -12.02
CA ASN A 2 11.96 -16.77 -11.53
C ASN A 2 11.82 -17.75 -10.39
N MET A 3 11.53 -17.25 -9.20
CA MET A 3 11.03 -18.09 -8.11
C MET A 3 9.50 -18.19 -8.21
N GLU A 4 9.01 -18.89 -9.24
CA GLU A 4 7.70 -19.55 -9.17
C GLU A 4 7.81 -20.76 -8.25
N ARG A 5 7.99 -20.53 -6.96
CA ARG A 5 7.65 -21.53 -5.96
C ARG A 5 6.13 -21.59 -5.94
N ASN A 6 5.59 -22.78 -6.23
CA ASN A 6 4.20 -23.10 -5.92
C ASN A 6 4.05 -23.00 -4.39
N LEU A 7 3.68 -21.82 -3.89
CA LEU A 7 3.41 -21.61 -2.48
C LEU A 7 2.21 -22.48 -2.07
N THR A 8 2.29 -23.11 -0.93
CA THR A 8 1.14 -23.77 -0.32
C THR A 8 0.11 -22.72 0.11
N THR A 9 -1.14 -23.11 0.28
CA THR A 9 -2.20 -22.21 0.76
C THR A 9 -1.83 -21.54 2.10
N LEU A 10 -1.14 -22.27 2.98
CA LEU A 10 -0.66 -21.76 4.25
C LEU A 10 0.37 -20.63 4.04
N GLU A 11 1.36 -20.86 3.18
CA GLU A 11 2.38 -19.86 2.84
C GLU A 11 1.79 -18.64 2.15
N VAL A 12 0.83 -18.83 1.26
CA VAL A 12 0.09 -17.76 0.58
C VAL A 12 -0.59 -16.84 1.59
N LEU A 13 -1.36 -17.40 2.54
CA LEU A 13 -2.04 -16.60 3.56
C LEU A 13 -1.04 -15.90 4.50
N ALA A 14 0.05 -16.58 4.87
CA ALA A 14 1.08 -15.98 5.71
C ALA A 14 1.81 -14.81 5.00
N VAL A 15 2.09 -14.93 3.70
CA VAL A 15 2.65 -13.84 2.88
C VAL A 15 1.68 -12.66 2.79
N ALA A 16 0.40 -12.93 2.54
CA ALA A 16 -0.64 -11.91 2.49
C ALA A 16 -0.72 -11.15 3.83
N ILE A 17 -0.89 -11.84 4.95
CA ILE A 17 -0.95 -11.23 6.28
C ILE A 17 0.30 -10.38 6.57
N LYS A 18 1.49 -10.86 6.18
CA LYS A 18 2.73 -10.11 6.33
C LYS A 18 2.72 -8.83 5.49
N SER A 19 2.14 -8.87 4.28
CA SER A 19 2.05 -7.72 3.39
C SER A 19 1.19 -6.60 3.98
N GLU A 20 0.03 -6.93 4.56
CA GLU A 20 -0.82 -5.95 5.24
C GLU A 20 -0.09 -5.30 6.44
N ILE A 21 0.68 -6.08 7.19
CA ILE A 21 1.48 -5.55 8.31
C ILE A 21 2.54 -4.56 7.80
N GLU A 22 3.21 -4.86 6.70
CA GLU A 22 4.24 -3.96 6.14
C GLU A 22 3.60 -2.72 5.49
N ALA A 23 2.43 -2.83 4.87
CA ALA A 23 1.68 -1.68 4.35
C ALA A 23 1.32 -0.69 5.48
N VAL A 24 0.81 -1.19 6.62
CA VAL A 24 0.55 -0.37 7.82
C VAL A 24 1.81 0.39 8.28
N LYS A 25 2.97 -0.26 8.30
CA LYS A 25 4.23 0.39 8.68
C LYS A 25 4.62 1.48 7.69
N LEU A 26 4.46 1.22 6.39
CA LEU A 26 4.76 2.17 5.34
C LEU A 26 3.87 3.42 5.44
N TYR A 27 2.56 3.25 5.62
CA TYR A 27 1.64 4.36 5.80
C TYR A 27 1.91 5.16 7.10
N ASN A 28 2.25 4.49 8.19
CA ASN A 28 2.67 5.19 9.41
C ASN A 28 3.94 6.03 9.16
N ARG A 29 4.91 5.51 8.40
CA ARG A 29 6.11 6.26 8.05
C ARG A 29 5.80 7.48 7.18
N MET A 30 4.89 7.34 6.21
CA MET A 30 4.41 8.46 5.40
C MET A 30 3.75 9.52 6.29
N LYS A 31 2.93 9.10 7.25
CA LYS A 31 2.23 9.98 8.19
C LYS A 31 3.19 10.76 9.09
N GLU A 32 4.31 10.18 9.55
CA GLU A 32 5.35 10.86 10.32
C GLU A 32 5.98 12.05 9.56
N ILE A 33 6.01 11.98 8.22
CA ILE A 33 6.63 12.98 7.35
C ILE A 33 5.59 13.97 6.81
N ALA A 34 4.34 13.53 6.68
CA ALA A 34 3.23 14.35 6.21
C ALA A 34 3.08 15.61 7.07
N LYS A 35 2.92 16.76 6.41
CA LYS A 35 2.68 18.07 7.06
C LYS A 35 1.29 18.64 6.72
N ASN A 36 0.43 17.79 6.15
CA ASN A 36 -0.90 18.15 5.66
C ASN A 36 -1.94 17.26 6.34
N GLY A 37 -2.87 17.87 7.07
CA GLY A 37 -3.90 17.17 7.82
C GLY A 37 -4.85 16.33 6.94
N ASP A 38 -5.11 16.76 5.71
CA ASP A 38 -5.95 16.00 4.76
C ASP A 38 -5.25 14.70 4.34
N LEU A 39 -3.94 14.76 4.07
CA LEU A 39 -3.13 13.58 3.79
C LEU A 39 -3.07 12.65 5.00
N GLU A 40 -2.87 13.19 6.22
CA GLU A 40 -2.86 12.38 7.44
C GLU A 40 -4.18 11.62 7.62
N MET A 41 -5.34 12.26 7.39
CA MET A 41 -6.64 11.58 7.46
C MET A 41 -6.80 10.46 6.43
N LYS A 42 -6.30 10.66 5.20
CA LYS A 42 -6.31 9.62 4.16
C LYS A 42 -5.41 8.44 4.52
N LEU A 43 -4.22 8.72 5.07
CA LEU A 43 -3.31 7.67 5.55
C LEU A 43 -3.92 6.91 6.73
N ASP A 44 -4.60 7.58 7.67
CA ASP A 44 -5.33 6.92 8.76
C ASP A 44 -6.44 6.01 8.24
N PHE A 45 -7.15 6.45 7.18
CA PHE A 45 -8.15 5.62 6.51
C PHE A 45 -7.51 4.36 5.91
N LEU A 46 -6.41 4.50 5.15
CA LEU A 46 -5.69 3.37 4.56
C LEU A 46 -5.20 2.40 5.64
N ILE A 47 -4.56 2.89 6.69
CA ILE A 47 -4.11 2.08 7.83
C ILE A 47 -5.27 1.26 8.43
N ALA A 48 -6.44 1.88 8.60
CA ALA A 48 -7.63 1.19 9.12
C ALA A 48 -8.13 0.09 8.18
N GLN A 49 -8.03 0.29 6.85
CA GLN A 49 -8.39 -0.74 5.87
C GLN A 49 -7.40 -1.91 5.91
N GLU A 50 -6.08 -1.66 5.94
CA GLU A 50 -5.08 -2.74 6.05
C GLU A 50 -5.24 -3.57 7.31
N HIS A 51 -5.62 -2.96 8.42
CA HIS A 51 -5.95 -3.72 9.63
C HIS A 51 -7.14 -4.66 9.41
N LYS A 52 -8.19 -4.24 8.69
CA LYS A 52 -9.33 -5.10 8.35
C LYS A 52 -8.93 -6.23 7.40
N HIS A 53 -8.12 -5.95 6.39
CA HIS A 53 -7.59 -6.96 5.48
C HIS A 53 -6.79 -8.02 6.24
N LYS A 54 -5.90 -7.60 7.12
CA LYS A 54 -5.15 -8.49 8.01
C LYS A 54 -6.07 -9.36 8.87
N GLU A 55 -7.14 -8.80 9.44
CA GLU A 55 -8.11 -9.54 10.24
C GLU A 55 -8.82 -10.60 9.39
N LEU A 56 -9.36 -10.24 8.22
CA LEU A 56 -10.01 -11.17 7.28
C LEU A 56 -9.09 -12.33 6.90
N LEU A 57 -7.85 -12.03 6.54
CA LEU A 57 -6.86 -13.03 6.17
C LEU A 57 -6.48 -13.94 7.35
N THR A 58 -6.36 -13.36 8.56
CA THR A 58 -6.05 -14.11 9.78
C THR A 58 -7.20 -15.04 10.17
N GLU A 59 -8.45 -14.61 10.01
CA GLU A 59 -9.64 -15.46 10.22
C GLU A 59 -9.69 -16.60 9.20
N ALA A 60 -9.41 -16.31 7.92
CA ALA A 60 -9.33 -17.33 6.88
C ALA A 60 -8.22 -18.35 7.18
N TYR A 61 -7.06 -17.89 7.67
CA TYR A 61 -5.96 -18.74 8.10
C TYR A 61 -6.40 -19.69 9.23
N LYS A 62 -6.95 -19.15 10.32
CA LYS A 62 -7.40 -19.92 11.49
C LYS A 62 -8.48 -20.91 11.15
N LYS A 63 -9.43 -20.53 10.27
CA LYS A 63 -10.51 -21.43 9.82
C LYS A 63 -9.97 -22.59 9.02
N LYS A 64 -8.94 -22.37 8.21
CA LYS A 64 -8.36 -23.41 7.32
C LYS A 64 -7.33 -24.28 8.02
N PHE A 65 -6.62 -23.70 8.99
CA PHE A 65 -5.52 -24.34 9.72
C PHE A 65 -5.69 -24.15 11.25
N PRO A 66 -6.74 -24.72 11.87
CA PRO A 66 -7.09 -24.44 13.27
C PRO A 66 -5.99 -24.88 14.27
N ASP A 67 -5.21 -25.88 13.93
CA ASP A 67 -4.18 -26.45 14.80
C ASP A 67 -2.75 -26.00 14.43
N VAL A 68 -2.63 -24.99 13.55
CA VAL A 68 -1.32 -24.49 13.08
C VAL A 68 -1.14 -23.04 13.51
N ASP A 69 -0.12 -22.78 14.30
CA ASP A 69 0.26 -21.41 14.67
C ASP A 69 0.70 -20.61 13.43
N LEU A 70 0.26 -19.36 13.37
CA LEU A 70 0.64 -18.46 12.30
C LEU A 70 2.13 -18.07 12.44
N SER A 71 2.93 -18.52 11.49
CA SER A 71 4.32 -18.10 11.35
C SER A 71 4.47 -17.18 10.14
N LEU A 72 4.86 -15.94 10.37
CA LEU A 72 5.03 -14.96 9.31
C LEU A 72 6.37 -15.14 8.59
N PRO A 73 6.39 -15.08 7.24
CA PRO A 73 7.62 -15.16 6.47
C PRO A 73 8.48 -13.90 6.66
N LYS A 74 9.77 -14.01 6.36
CA LYS A 74 10.67 -12.85 6.35
C LYS A 74 10.33 -11.88 5.22
N LYS A 75 9.91 -12.39 4.05
CA LYS A 75 9.56 -11.61 2.87
C LYS A 75 8.05 -11.51 2.71
N SER A 76 7.59 -10.36 2.22
CA SER A 76 6.20 -10.08 1.84
C SER A 76 6.14 -9.53 0.42
N LEU A 77 4.95 -9.22 -0.10
CA LEU A 77 4.76 -8.52 -1.37
C LEU A 77 5.19 -7.06 -1.25
N VAL A 78 4.92 -6.48 -0.09
CA VAL A 78 5.35 -5.12 0.27
C VAL A 78 6.80 -5.17 0.70
N PRO A 79 7.69 -4.39 0.09
CA PRO A 79 9.07 -4.28 0.55
C PRO A 79 9.09 -3.77 1.99
N THR A 80 9.91 -4.37 2.84
CA THR A 80 10.11 -3.82 4.18
C THR A 80 10.79 -2.46 4.07
N ILE A 81 10.35 -1.50 4.87
CA ILE A 81 10.95 -0.15 4.92
C ILE A 81 12.46 -0.22 5.17
N GLU A 82 12.89 -1.20 5.95
CA GLU A 82 14.28 -1.41 6.31
C GLU A 82 15.16 -1.91 5.14
N GLU A 83 14.56 -2.61 4.16
CA GLU A 83 15.30 -3.23 3.05
C GLU A 83 15.35 -2.36 1.79
N THR A 84 14.38 -1.47 1.60
CA THR A 84 14.13 -0.85 0.29
C THR A 84 14.21 0.67 0.29
N LEU A 85 13.98 1.29 1.42
CA LEU A 85 13.97 2.74 1.54
C LEU A 85 15.08 3.18 2.47
N ALA A 86 15.90 4.12 2.02
CA ALA A 86 16.86 4.79 2.88
C ALA A 86 16.13 5.38 4.10
N LYS A 87 16.76 5.39 5.27
CA LYS A 87 16.16 5.97 6.49
C LYS A 87 15.69 7.42 6.33
N ASN A 88 16.23 8.12 5.33
CA ASN A 88 15.93 9.50 4.96
C ASN A 88 15.07 9.61 3.68
N ALA A 89 14.40 8.54 3.25
CA ALA A 89 13.49 8.60 2.11
C ALA A 89 12.44 9.70 2.33
N GLY A 90 12.23 10.53 1.32
CA GLY A 90 11.23 11.58 1.32
C GLY A 90 9.82 11.03 1.08
N LEU A 91 8.84 11.92 1.17
CA LEU A 91 7.43 11.55 0.99
C LEU A 91 7.15 11.00 -0.42
N LYS A 92 7.83 11.53 -1.44
CA LYS A 92 7.68 11.10 -2.83
C LYS A 92 8.08 9.63 -3.03
N GLU A 93 9.26 9.25 -2.56
CA GLU A 93 9.76 7.88 -2.63
C GLU A 93 8.88 6.91 -1.84
N LEU A 94 8.31 7.38 -0.73
CA LEU A 94 7.35 6.57 0.06
C LEU A 94 6.04 6.35 -0.69
N PHE A 95 5.52 7.37 -1.40
CA PHE A 95 4.35 7.21 -2.27
C PHE A 95 4.59 6.23 -3.41
N GLU A 96 5.73 6.32 -4.08
CA GLU A 96 6.10 5.41 -5.16
C GLU A 96 6.17 3.96 -4.66
N ALA A 97 6.79 3.74 -3.51
CA ALA A 97 6.86 2.43 -2.88
C ALA A 97 5.48 1.91 -2.46
N ALA A 98 4.62 2.76 -1.92
CA ALA A 98 3.27 2.41 -1.52
C ALA A 98 2.41 2.03 -2.74
N MET A 99 2.39 2.83 -3.78
CA MET A 99 1.65 2.54 -5.02
C MET A 99 2.11 1.22 -5.67
N GLU A 100 3.41 0.94 -5.69
CA GLU A 100 3.93 -0.33 -6.20
C GLU A 100 3.53 -1.52 -5.31
N ALA A 101 3.47 -1.31 -3.99
CA ALA A 101 2.98 -2.32 -3.05
C ALA A 101 1.52 -2.66 -3.31
N GLU A 102 0.63 -1.65 -3.42
CA GLU A 102 -0.78 -1.85 -3.72
C GLU A 102 -1.01 -2.59 -5.04
N ARG A 103 -0.28 -2.19 -6.10
CA ARG A 103 -0.37 -2.84 -7.39
C ARG A 103 0.02 -4.33 -7.32
N LYS A 104 1.07 -4.66 -6.58
CA LYS A 104 1.49 -6.06 -6.37
C LYS A 104 0.47 -6.86 -5.55
N SER A 105 -0.12 -6.25 -4.55
CA SER A 105 -1.17 -6.87 -3.73
C SER A 105 -2.43 -7.11 -4.55
N GLU A 106 -2.87 -6.14 -5.35
CA GLU A 106 -4.00 -6.29 -6.31
C GLU A 106 -3.76 -7.47 -7.26
N GLU A 107 -2.61 -7.51 -7.92
CA GLU A 107 -2.25 -8.60 -8.84
C GLU A 107 -2.23 -9.96 -8.12
N PHE A 108 -1.65 -10.01 -6.93
CA PHE A 108 -1.54 -11.22 -6.13
C PHE A 108 -2.92 -11.76 -5.73
N TYR A 109 -3.80 -10.93 -5.20
CA TYR A 109 -5.15 -11.33 -4.82
C TYR A 109 -6.00 -11.69 -6.04
N GLY A 110 -5.89 -10.95 -7.15
CA GLY A 110 -6.57 -11.24 -8.39
C GLY A 110 -6.17 -12.61 -8.98
N ASP A 111 -4.88 -12.90 -9.02
CA ASP A 111 -4.34 -14.17 -9.49
C ASP A 111 -4.78 -15.36 -8.63
N LEU A 112 -4.79 -15.19 -7.31
CA LEU A 112 -5.27 -16.21 -6.38
C LEU A 112 -6.77 -16.45 -6.52
N GLY A 113 -7.56 -15.38 -6.64
CA GLY A 113 -9.00 -15.45 -6.88
C GLY A 113 -9.33 -16.21 -8.16
N GLY A 114 -8.57 -15.96 -9.24
CA GLY A 114 -8.72 -16.68 -10.51
C GLY A 114 -8.38 -18.16 -10.44
N LYS A 115 -7.51 -18.58 -9.53
CA LYS A 115 -7.04 -19.97 -9.37
C LYS A 115 -7.83 -20.77 -8.33
N THR A 116 -8.56 -20.09 -7.44
CA THR A 116 -9.29 -20.77 -6.36
C THR A 116 -10.64 -21.32 -6.84
N ARG A 117 -11.00 -22.51 -6.36
CA ARG A 117 -12.29 -23.17 -6.66
C ARG A 117 -13.34 -22.96 -5.58
N ASP A 118 -12.92 -22.60 -4.38
CA ASP A 118 -13.81 -22.30 -3.27
C ASP A 118 -14.45 -20.92 -3.45
N SER A 119 -15.78 -20.89 -3.57
CA SER A 119 -16.54 -19.65 -3.86
C SER A 119 -16.33 -18.57 -2.81
N ASN A 120 -16.28 -18.93 -1.52
CA ASN A 120 -16.10 -17.94 -0.44
C ASN A 120 -14.70 -17.35 -0.46
N SER A 121 -13.68 -18.20 -0.65
CA SER A 121 -12.29 -17.73 -0.79
C SER A 121 -12.12 -16.86 -2.03
N LYS A 122 -12.77 -17.23 -3.14
CA LYS A 122 -12.75 -16.44 -4.38
C LYS A 122 -13.34 -15.05 -4.14
N THR A 123 -14.54 -14.96 -3.57
CA THR A 123 -15.19 -13.68 -3.27
C THR A 123 -14.34 -12.80 -2.34
N MET A 124 -13.72 -13.39 -1.32
CA MET A 124 -12.82 -12.67 -0.42
C MET A 124 -11.61 -12.11 -1.15
N LEU A 125 -10.98 -12.90 -2.01
CA LEU A 125 -9.79 -12.49 -2.75
C LEU A 125 -10.10 -11.41 -3.80
N GLU A 126 -11.22 -11.53 -4.49
CA GLU A 126 -11.71 -10.51 -5.43
C GLU A 126 -12.04 -9.19 -4.70
N TYR A 127 -12.62 -9.27 -3.50
CA TYR A 127 -12.84 -8.10 -2.64
C TYR A 127 -11.51 -7.44 -2.26
N LEU A 128 -10.53 -8.21 -1.76
CA LEU A 128 -9.22 -7.68 -1.41
C LEU A 128 -8.55 -7.01 -2.62
N ALA A 129 -8.51 -7.66 -3.79
CA ALA A 129 -7.97 -7.07 -5.00
C ALA A 129 -8.62 -5.72 -5.37
N SER A 130 -9.95 -5.63 -5.24
CA SER A 130 -10.70 -4.38 -5.48
C SER A 130 -10.33 -3.28 -4.47
N MET A 131 -10.06 -3.64 -3.23
CA MET A 131 -9.66 -2.68 -2.19
C MET A 131 -8.24 -2.15 -2.43
N GLU A 132 -7.27 -3.02 -2.79
CA GLU A 132 -5.92 -2.58 -3.15
C GLU A 132 -5.91 -1.64 -4.36
N HIS A 133 -6.75 -1.93 -5.37
CA HIS A 133 -6.96 -1.00 -6.48
C HIS A 133 -7.46 0.38 -6.02
N SER A 134 -8.38 0.40 -5.04
CA SER A 134 -8.89 1.65 -4.47
C SER A 134 -7.82 2.40 -3.67
N HIS A 135 -7.00 1.67 -2.91
CA HIS A 135 -5.85 2.24 -2.18
C HIS A 135 -4.83 2.85 -3.14
N PHE A 136 -4.46 2.12 -4.20
CA PHE A 136 -3.61 2.66 -5.27
C PHE A 136 -4.16 3.97 -5.82
N SER A 137 -5.46 4.03 -6.13
CA SER A 137 -6.09 5.22 -6.69
C SER A 137 -6.05 6.43 -5.74
N ILE A 138 -6.23 6.19 -4.44
CA ILE A 138 -6.09 7.24 -3.41
C ILE A 138 -4.65 7.76 -3.36
N LEU A 139 -3.68 6.84 -3.31
CA LEU A 139 -2.26 7.21 -3.28
C LEU A 139 -1.82 7.96 -4.53
N GLU A 140 -2.26 7.51 -5.70
CA GLU A 140 -1.95 8.17 -6.97
C GLU A 140 -2.49 9.60 -7.03
N ALA A 141 -3.72 9.81 -6.54
CA ALA A 141 -4.30 11.14 -6.47
C ALA A 141 -3.49 12.09 -5.57
N GLU A 142 -3.06 11.63 -4.40
CA GLU A 142 -2.23 12.41 -3.47
C GLU A 142 -0.82 12.65 -4.03
N TYR A 143 -0.23 11.65 -4.66
CA TYR A 143 1.07 11.78 -5.32
C TYR A 143 1.06 12.86 -6.40
N ARG A 144 0.04 12.87 -7.23
CA ARG A 144 -0.14 13.92 -8.26
C ARG A 144 -0.31 15.32 -7.66
N GLN A 145 -1.01 15.42 -6.53
CA GLN A 145 -1.12 16.72 -5.81
C GLN A 145 0.24 17.17 -5.27
N LEU A 146 1.03 16.24 -4.74
CA LEU A 146 2.38 16.53 -4.27
C LEU A 146 3.27 17.04 -5.41
N GLU A 147 3.29 16.34 -6.55
CA GLU A 147 4.04 16.78 -7.74
C GLU A 147 3.60 18.16 -8.21
N PHE A 148 2.30 18.40 -8.31
CA PHE A 148 1.77 19.71 -8.71
C PHE A 148 2.16 20.82 -7.75
N SER A 149 2.20 20.55 -6.43
CA SER A 149 2.61 21.55 -5.43
C SER A 149 4.11 21.84 -5.46
N GLU A 150 4.94 20.87 -5.80
CA GLU A 150 6.38 21.06 -6.00
C GLU A 150 6.66 21.93 -7.24
N ASP A 151 5.97 21.64 -8.36
CA ASP A 151 6.06 22.43 -9.58
C ASP A 151 5.54 23.87 -9.38
N TYR A 152 4.50 24.04 -8.55
CA TYR A 152 3.90 25.34 -8.25
C TYR A 152 4.78 26.20 -7.32
N ASN A 153 5.59 25.60 -6.47
CA ASN A 153 6.58 26.27 -5.63
C ASN A 153 7.93 26.48 -6.33
N SER A 154 8.06 26.06 -7.59
CA SER A 154 9.25 26.36 -8.39
C SER A 154 9.35 27.86 -8.69
N ASP A 155 10.58 28.35 -8.91
CA ASP A 155 10.94 29.80 -9.07
C ASP A 155 10.11 30.54 -10.12
N ASP A 156 9.43 29.86 -11.03
CA ASP A 156 8.56 30.49 -12.05
C ASP A 156 7.27 31.06 -11.49
N TYR A 157 6.72 30.51 -10.39
CA TYR A 157 5.56 31.08 -9.72
C TYR A 157 5.90 32.40 -9.01
N LEU A 158 7.03 32.46 -8.33
CA LEU A 158 7.52 33.65 -7.67
C LEU A 158 7.84 34.80 -8.66
N ARG A 159 8.17 34.46 -9.92
CA ARG A 159 8.31 35.44 -11.01
C ARG A 159 6.98 35.96 -11.51
N GLY A 160 5.93 35.11 -11.56
CA GLY A 160 4.58 35.50 -11.96
C GLY A 160 3.94 36.52 -11.01
N GLU A 161 4.08 36.35 -9.70
CA GLU A 161 3.57 37.29 -8.70
C GLU A 161 4.30 38.65 -8.75
N ARG A 162 5.60 38.67 -9.10
CA ARG A 162 6.32 39.93 -9.29
C ARG A 162 5.84 40.73 -10.49
N LEU A 163 5.31 40.11 -11.52
CA LEU A 163 4.78 40.79 -12.70
C LEU A 163 3.36 41.33 -12.48
N MET A 164 2.58 40.76 -11.54
CA MET A 164 1.25 41.28 -11.20
C MET A 164 1.27 42.46 -10.21
N ASN A 165 2.37 42.73 -9.54
CA ASN A 165 2.53 43.83 -8.60
C ASN A 165 3.18 45.11 -9.20
N LEU A 166 3.35 45.17 -10.52
CA LEU A 166 3.74 46.36 -11.25
C LEU A 166 2.48 47.05 -11.79
N GLY A 167 1.57 47.43 -10.92
CA GLY A 167 0.53 48.40 -11.19
C GLY A 167 1.07 49.85 -11.13
N PRO A 168 0.41 50.79 -11.79
CA PRO A 168 0.91 52.14 -12.05
C PRO A 168 1.17 52.98 -10.82
#